data_e0a850b5fa6d9c1443dc05f7997080ef
#
_entry.id   e0a850b5fa6d9c1443dc05f7997080ef
#
_cell.length_a   1.000
_cell.length_b   1.000
_cell.length_c   1.000
_cell.angle_alpha   90.00
_cell.angle_beta   90.00
_cell.angle_gamma   90.00
#
_symmetry.space_group_name_H-M   'P 1'
#
loop_
_entity.id
_entity.type
_entity.pdbx_description
1 polymer ?
#
loop_
_entity_poly.entity_id
_entity_poly.type
_entity_poly.pdbx_seq_one_letter_code
_entity_poly.pdbx_strand_id
1 'polypeptide(L)'
;ALDNETNEIVGESIVMTSHDDELGVAAGVIECFQNCLSENGIAPEDVVFIAHSTTQATNALIEGDVAKVGILAMGGGGISGMLAKSQSKVGDILLDSGRYIHTTHTYLKSKQVNEETVREHVQKLVDDGATVIAASEAFGVDSIEHEMLVKAEADRRGLMASVASDISKLYGLTRRTRTAAINGSILPKMMNTANCTESAVRSAGVDVPLMIMRGDGGVMDINEMKKRPVLTMLSGPAASVMGALMYLRASNGIYFEVGGTTTNIGVIKNGRPGVEYASVGGHDTYVNSLDVKVQGVAGGSMVRAGNKQILDVGPRSAHIAGLGYAVYTPPEEIEEPELEFFSPK
;
A
#
# COMPACT_ATOMS: atom_id res chain seq x y z
N ALA A 1 9.38 -0.70 20.63
CA ALA A 1 9.44 0.64 21.24
C ALA A 1 10.88 1.13 21.30
N LEU A 2 11.07 2.41 21.06
CA LEU A 2 12.38 3.08 21.12
C LEU A 2 12.31 4.21 22.15
N ASP A 3 13.36 4.35 22.94
CA ASP A 3 13.57 5.53 23.77
C ASP A 3 13.93 6.73 22.89
N ASN A 4 13.20 7.84 23.05
CA ASN A 4 13.34 9.01 22.17
C ASN A 4 14.62 9.82 22.40
N GLU A 5 15.27 9.68 23.57
CA GLU A 5 16.50 10.39 23.92
C GLU A 5 17.74 9.58 23.52
N THR A 6 17.73 8.28 23.84
CA THR A 6 18.89 7.39 23.63
C THR A 6 18.87 6.67 22.28
N ASN A 7 17.69 6.54 21.65
CA ASN A 7 17.42 5.69 20.47
C ASN A 7 17.69 4.19 20.75
N GLU A 8 17.65 3.77 22.01
CA GLU A 8 17.76 2.36 22.37
C GLU A 8 16.40 1.67 22.26
N ILE A 9 16.42 0.37 21.90
CA ILE A 9 15.20 -0.45 21.90
C ILE A 9 14.86 -0.78 23.34
N VAL A 10 13.71 -0.30 23.81
CA VAL A 10 13.22 -0.49 25.20
C VAL A 10 12.07 -1.50 25.27
N GLY A 11 11.59 -1.98 24.15
CA GLY A 11 10.54 -3.02 24.12
C GLY A 11 10.28 -3.51 22.71
N GLU A 12 9.93 -4.78 22.61
CA GLU A 12 9.52 -5.41 21.36
C GLU A 12 8.39 -6.42 21.62
N SER A 13 7.56 -6.66 20.61
CA SER A 13 6.54 -7.70 20.61
C SER A 13 6.32 -8.21 19.20
N ILE A 14 6.04 -9.50 19.06
CA ILE A 14 5.78 -10.17 17.79
C ILE A 14 4.54 -11.03 17.96
N VAL A 15 3.58 -10.89 17.06
CA VAL A 15 2.36 -11.70 17.02
C VAL A 15 2.16 -12.28 15.63
N MET A 16 1.44 -13.39 15.55
CA MET A 16 1.06 -13.99 14.27
C MET A 16 0.06 -13.10 13.53
N THR A 17 0.18 -13.03 12.21
CA THR A 17 -0.80 -12.27 11.40
C THR A 17 -2.17 -12.92 11.49
N SER A 18 -3.17 -12.16 11.93
CA SER A 18 -4.55 -12.61 12.10
C SER A 18 -5.32 -12.43 10.77
N HIS A 19 -5.45 -13.49 9.98
CA HIS A 19 -6.25 -13.43 8.73
C HIS A 19 -7.71 -13.83 8.96
N ASP A 20 -7.95 -14.71 9.93
CA ASP A 20 -9.26 -15.33 10.19
C ASP A 20 -10.08 -14.59 11.26
N ASP A 21 -9.59 -13.47 11.79
CA ASP A 21 -10.28 -12.63 12.76
C ASP A 21 -11.31 -11.73 12.07
N GLU A 22 -12.40 -11.38 12.76
CA GLU A 22 -13.42 -10.44 12.26
C GLU A 22 -12.84 -9.06 11.89
N LEU A 23 -11.78 -8.63 12.60
CA LEU A 23 -11.03 -7.41 12.32
C LEU A 23 -9.89 -7.64 11.30
N GLY A 24 -9.69 -8.89 10.85
CA GLY A 24 -8.62 -9.27 9.95
C GLY A 24 -7.23 -8.92 10.52
N VAL A 25 -6.33 -8.43 9.68
CA VAL A 25 -4.95 -8.10 10.08
C VAL A 25 -4.89 -7.03 11.19
N ALA A 26 -5.92 -6.20 11.35
CA ALA A 26 -5.95 -5.17 12.39
C ALA A 26 -5.94 -5.77 13.81
N ALA A 27 -6.51 -6.96 14.02
CA ALA A 27 -6.48 -7.64 15.33
C ALA A 27 -5.04 -7.91 15.78
N GLY A 28 -4.19 -8.46 14.90
CA GLY A 28 -2.78 -8.68 15.22
C GLY A 28 -2.01 -7.38 15.48
N VAL A 29 -2.33 -6.29 14.79
CA VAL A 29 -1.72 -4.98 15.06
C VAL A 29 -2.09 -4.48 16.46
N ILE A 30 -3.36 -4.63 16.86
CA ILE A 30 -3.86 -4.26 18.20
C ILE A 30 -3.12 -5.05 19.27
N GLU A 31 -3.13 -6.37 19.12
CA GLU A 31 -2.50 -7.30 20.07
C GLU A 31 -0.99 -7.00 20.22
N CYS A 32 -0.28 -6.88 19.10
CA CYS A 32 1.15 -6.58 19.11
C CYS A 32 1.47 -5.26 19.79
N PHE A 33 0.68 -4.23 19.54
CA PHE A 33 0.85 -2.93 20.17
C PHE A 33 0.60 -2.97 21.69
N GLN A 34 -0.50 -3.61 22.11
CA GLN A 34 -0.84 -3.75 23.54
C GLN A 34 0.21 -4.60 24.27
N ASN A 35 0.66 -5.71 23.68
CA ASN A 35 1.70 -6.54 24.25
C ASN A 35 3.01 -5.76 24.38
N CYS A 36 3.40 -4.99 23.37
CA CYS A 36 4.60 -4.17 23.41
C CYS A 36 4.60 -3.18 24.59
N LEU A 37 3.47 -2.57 24.89
CA LEU A 37 3.34 -1.68 26.05
C LEU A 37 3.37 -2.45 27.37
N SER A 38 2.49 -3.46 27.52
CA SER A 38 2.27 -4.17 28.79
C SER A 38 3.46 -5.02 29.21
N GLU A 39 4.06 -5.77 28.29
CA GLU A 39 5.19 -6.67 28.57
C GLU A 39 6.48 -5.93 28.91
N ASN A 40 6.63 -4.70 28.39
CA ASN A 40 7.82 -3.88 28.63
C ASN A 40 7.59 -2.76 29.66
N GLY A 41 6.41 -2.73 30.31
CA GLY A 41 6.10 -1.77 31.37
C GLY A 41 6.05 -0.31 30.87
N ILE A 42 5.69 -0.10 29.61
CA ILE A 42 5.59 1.24 29.01
C ILE A 42 4.18 1.78 29.27
N ALA A 43 4.09 2.91 29.97
CA ALA A 43 2.79 3.54 30.19
C ALA A 43 2.29 4.25 28.93
N PRO A 44 0.97 4.20 28.63
CA PRO A 44 0.42 4.89 27.45
C PRO A 44 0.76 6.38 27.35
N GLU A 45 0.84 7.05 28.49
CA GLU A 45 1.21 8.48 28.61
C GLU A 45 2.67 8.78 28.28
N ASP A 46 3.55 7.77 28.34
CA ASP A 46 4.97 7.90 27.97
C ASP A 46 5.19 7.80 26.46
N VAL A 47 4.17 7.35 25.71
CA VAL A 47 4.25 7.27 24.26
C VAL A 47 4.12 8.67 23.64
N VAL A 48 5.18 9.16 23.03
CA VAL A 48 5.21 10.50 22.41
C VAL A 48 5.04 10.49 20.90
N PHE A 49 5.22 9.32 20.25
CA PHE A 49 5.14 9.18 18.80
C PHE A 49 4.84 7.73 18.40
N ILE A 50 3.95 7.55 17.41
CA ILE A 50 3.67 6.25 16.81
C ILE A 50 3.86 6.36 15.30
N ALA A 51 4.65 5.46 14.74
CA ALA A 51 4.75 5.24 13.30
C ALA A 51 4.33 3.81 12.96
N HIS A 52 3.40 3.67 12.02
CA HIS A 52 2.90 2.40 11.53
C HIS A 52 3.23 2.24 10.04
N SER A 53 3.75 1.08 9.67
CA SER A 53 3.95 0.67 8.29
C SER A 53 2.97 -0.45 7.95
N THR A 54 2.46 -0.47 6.72
CA THR A 54 1.49 -1.47 6.30
C THR A 54 1.72 -1.94 4.87
N THR A 55 1.56 -3.24 4.63
CA THR A 55 1.60 -3.82 3.28
C THR A 55 0.22 -3.88 2.61
N GLN A 56 -0.84 -3.43 3.31
CA GLN A 56 -2.23 -3.60 2.87
C GLN A 56 -2.53 -2.97 1.50
N ALA A 57 -1.97 -1.79 1.19
CA ALA A 57 -2.14 -1.16 -0.11
C ALA A 57 -1.54 -2.01 -1.25
N THR A 58 -0.34 -2.54 -1.03
CA THR A 58 0.34 -3.41 -1.99
C THR A 58 -0.40 -4.74 -2.13
N ASN A 59 -0.81 -5.33 -1.01
CA ASN A 59 -1.54 -6.59 -1.01
C ASN A 59 -2.90 -6.47 -1.70
N ALA A 60 -3.67 -5.40 -1.45
CA ALA A 60 -4.94 -5.16 -2.12
C ALA A 60 -4.81 -5.14 -3.65
N LEU A 61 -3.74 -4.51 -4.16
CA LEU A 61 -3.44 -4.50 -5.60
C LEU A 61 -2.99 -5.87 -6.11
N ILE A 62 -2.13 -6.57 -5.38
CA ILE A 62 -1.66 -7.90 -5.76
C ILE A 62 -2.81 -8.91 -5.75
N GLU A 63 -3.66 -8.89 -4.73
CA GLU A 63 -4.79 -9.80 -4.58
C GLU A 63 -5.97 -9.43 -5.48
N GLY A 64 -5.99 -8.18 -6.00
CA GLY A 64 -7.12 -7.65 -6.77
C GLY A 64 -8.37 -7.41 -5.90
N ASP A 65 -8.16 -7.15 -4.58
CA ASP A 65 -9.20 -6.71 -3.65
C ASP A 65 -9.38 -5.19 -3.77
N VAL A 66 -9.98 -4.79 -4.88
CA VAL A 66 -10.06 -3.40 -5.35
C VAL A 66 -11.47 -3.01 -5.74
N ALA A 67 -11.83 -1.76 -5.51
CA ALA A 67 -13.11 -1.20 -5.88
C ALA A 67 -13.18 -0.86 -7.38
N LYS A 68 -14.38 -0.89 -7.94
CA LYS A 68 -14.65 -0.36 -9.28
C LYS A 68 -14.72 1.16 -9.26
N VAL A 69 -13.93 1.81 -10.12
CA VAL A 69 -13.69 3.27 -10.08
C VAL A 69 -14.42 3.97 -11.23
N GLY A 70 -15.24 4.96 -10.88
CA GLY A 70 -15.83 5.89 -11.82
C GLY A 70 -14.96 7.13 -12.02
N ILE A 71 -14.43 7.32 -13.21
CA ILE A 71 -13.56 8.46 -13.53
C ILE A 71 -14.40 9.60 -14.09
N LEU A 72 -14.56 10.69 -13.34
CA LEU A 72 -15.07 11.94 -13.84
C LEU A 72 -13.90 12.78 -14.31
N ALA A 73 -13.68 12.82 -15.61
CA ALA A 73 -12.64 13.60 -16.23
C ALA A 73 -13.16 14.96 -16.67
N MET A 74 -12.32 15.99 -16.53
CA MET A 74 -12.68 17.35 -16.89
C MET A 74 -11.58 18.00 -17.72
N GLY A 75 -11.96 18.98 -18.56
CA GLY A 75 -11.00 19.70 -19.37
C GLY A 75 -11.63 20.61 -20.41
N GLY A 76 -10.84 21.13 -21.34
CA GLY A 76 -11.28 22.05 -22.37
C GLY A 76 -12.32 21.51 -23.32
N GLY A 77 -12.76 22.33 -24.26
CA GLY A 77 -13.61 21.96 -25.39
C GLY A 77 -12.83 21.93 -26.71
N GLY A 78 -13.49 21.59 -27.80
CA GLY A 78 -12.87 21.50 -29.14
C GLY A 78 -11.77 20.43 -29.19
N ILE A 79 -10.69 20.71 -29.93
CA ILE A 79 -9.58 19.77 -30.13
C ILE A 79 -8.88 19.43 -28.80
N SER A 80 -8.62 20.44 -27.96
CA SER A 80 -8.01 20.22 -26.65
C SER A 80 -8.88 19.34 -25.74
N GLY A 81 -10.20 19.49 -25.81
CA GLY A 81 -11.15 18.63 -25.10
C GLY A 81 -11.16 17.20 -25.60
N MET A 82 -11.07 16.98 -26.91
CA MET A 82 -10.96 15.63 -27.47
C MET A 82 -9.69 14.92 -27.00
N LEU A 83 -8.57 15.63 -26.99
CA LEU A 83 -7.30 15.11 -26.47
C LEU A 83 -7.39 14.82 -24.97
N ALA A 84 -7.90 15.72 -24.16
CA ALA A 84 -8.06 15.51 -22.72
C ALA A 84 -8.98 14.33 -22.41
N LYS A 85 -10.10 14.20 -23.13
CA LYS A 85 -11.03 13.06 -23.02
C LYS A 85 -10.31 11.74 -23.34
N SER A 86 -9.52 11.71 -24.40
CA SER A 86 -8.76 10.52 -24.79
C SER A 86 -7.68 10.17 -23.75
N GLN A 87 -6.93 11.17 -23.29
CA GLN A 87 -5.87 10.98 -22.29
C GLN A 87 -6.37 10.56 -20.90
N SER A 88 -7.57 11.00 -20.53
CA SER A 88 -8.18 10.62 -19.23
C SER A 88 -8.91 9.29 -19.26
N LYS A 89 -9.18 8.71 -20.43
CA LYS A 89 -9.78 7.39 -20.59
C LYS A 89 -8.71 6.31 -20.44
N VAL A 90 -8.33 5.99 -19.21
CA VAL A 90 -7.25 5.03 -18.93
C VAL A 90 -7.66 3.55 -19.14
N GLY A 91 -8.97 3.27 -19.26
CA GLY A 91 -9.48 1.89 -19.38
C GLY A 91 -9.28 1.08 -18.10
N ASP A 92 -9.58 -0.20 -18.18
CA ASP A 92 -9.33 -1.13 -17.10
C ASP A 92 -7.82 -1.31 -16.90
N ILE A 93 -7.36 -1.32 -15.65
CA ILE A 93 -5.94 -1.42 -15.31
C ILE A 93 -5.65 -2.87 -14.91
N LEU A 94 -4.84 -3.55 -15.72
CA LEU A 94 -4.39 -4.90 -15.43
C LEU A 94 -3.45 -4.88 -14.20
N LEU A 95 -3.66 -5.81 -13.27
CA LEU A 95 -2.80 -6.02 -12.11
C LEU A 95 -1.89 -7.23 -12.35
N ASP A 96 -0.80 -7.31 -11.59
CA ASP A 96 0.20 -8.39 -11.74
C ASP A 96 -0.39 -9.79 -11.46
N SER A 97 -1.49 -9.85 -10.70
CA SER A 97 -2.27 -11.07 -10.47
C SER A 97 -3.10 -11.55 -11.67
N GLY A 98 -3.13 -10.79 -12.77
CA GLY A 98 -4.02 -11.03 -13.90
C GLY A 98 -5.46 -10.54 -13.68
N ARG A 99 -5.77 -9.93 -12.53
CA ARG A 99 -7.05 -9.25 -12.24
C ARG A 99 -7.01 -7.81 -12.74
N TYR A 100 -8.15 -7.12 -12.68
CA TYR A 100 -8.28 -5.76 -13.20
C TYR A 100 -8.88 -4.82 -12.16
N ILE A 101 -8.38 -3.58 -12.12
CA ILE A 101 -9.17 -2.47 -11.60
C ILE A 101 -10.13 -2.07 -12.71
N HIS A 102 -11.41 -2.36 -12.54
CA HIS A 102 -12.42 -1.97 -13.52
C HIS A 102 -12.71 -0.48 -13.40
N THR A 103 -12.77 0.20 -14.54
CA THR A 103 -13.06 1.62 -14.60
C THR A 103 -14.24 1.94 -15.49
N THR A 104 -15.03 2.94 -15.10
CA THR A 104 -15.98 3.62 -15.97
C THR A 104 -15.54 5.07 -16.14
N HIS A 105 -15.94 5.72 -17.23
CA HIS A 105 -15.42 7.04 -17.56
C HIS A 105 -16.49 7.96 -18.13
N THR A 106 -16.55 9.18 -17.63
CA THR A 106 -17.31 10.27 -18.21
C THR A 106 -16.44 11.52 -18.34
N TYR A 107 -16.81 12.42 -19.26
CA TYR A 107 -16.06 13.63 -19.52
C TYR A 107 -16.98 14.86 -19.49
N LEU A 108 -16.57 15.88 -18.72
CA LEU A 108 -17.26 17.13 -18.57
C LEU A 108 -16.34 18.29 -19.02
N LYS A 109 -16.86 19.23 -19.79
CA LYS A 109 -16.07 20.41 -20.18
C LYS A 109 -15.90 21.34 -18.97
N SER A 110 -14.70 21.83 -18.69
CA SER A 110 -14.40 22.69 -17.54
C SER A 110 -15.34 23.90 -17.42
N LYS A 111 -15.71 24.52 -18.56
CA LYS A 111 -16.67 25.64 -18.58
C LYS A 111 -18.12 25.27 -18.19
N GLN A 112 -18.43 24.00 -18.13
CA GLN A 112 -19.74 23.46 -17.80
C GLN A 112 -19.77 22.83 -16.40
N VAL A 113 -18.66 22.86 -15.67
CA VAL A 113 -18.58 22.30 -14.33
C VAL A 113 -19.35 23.18 -13.36
N ASN A 114 -20.36 22.61 -12.75
CA ASN A 114 -21.16 23.14 -11.67
C ASN A 114 -21.79 21.98 -10.89
N GLU A 115 -22.46 22.27 -9.78
CA GLU A 115 -23.04 21.21 -8.92
C GLU A 115 -24.04 20.30 -9.64
N GLU A 116 -24.85 20.84 -10.56
CA GLU A 116 -25.88 20.08 -11.27
C GLU A 116 -25.24 19.10 -12.26
N THR A 117 -24.34 19.59 -13.12
CA THR A 117 -23.64 18.77 -14.11
C THR A 117 -22.73 17.72 -13.47
N VAL A 118 -22.08 18.07 -12.36
CA VAL A 118 -21.29 17.10 -11.58
C VAL A 118 -22.19 16.00 -11.02
N ARG A 119 -23.35 16.37 -10.45
CA ARG A 119 -24.34 15.42 -9.93
C ARG A 119 -24.80 14.43 -11.00
N GLU A 120 -25.13 14.92 -12.21
CA GLU A 120 -25.55 14.07 -13.33
C GLU A 120 -24.45 13.10 -13.74
N HIS A 121 -23.21 13.59 -13.87
CA HIS A 121 -22.09 12.74 -14.27
C HIS A 121 -21.67 11.72 -13.20
N VAL A 122 -21.73 12.09 -11.93
CA VAL A 122 -21.50 11.13 -10.81
C VAL A 122 -22.62 10.08 -10.80
N GLN A 123 -23.89 10.49 -11.00
CA GLN A 123 -24.99 9.53 -11.08
C GLN A 123 -24.76 8.50 -12.19
N LYS A 124 -24.38 8.95 -13.38
CA LYS A 124 -24.06 8.06 -14.49
C LYS A 124 -22.97 7.05 -14.16
N LEU A 125 -21.90 7.49 -13.48
CA LEU A 125 -20.82 6.58 -13.07
C LEU A 125 -21.31 5.54 -12.05
N VAL A 126 -22.18 5.94 -11.14
CA VAL A 126 -22.81 5.02 -10.16
C VAL A 126 -23.74 4.03 -10.87
N ASP A 127 -24.54 4.48 -11.83
CA ASP A 127 -25.42 3.62 -12.64
C ASP A 127 -24.58 2.61 -13.46
N ASP A 128 -23.39 3.01 -13.91
CA ASP A 128 -22.40 2.13 -14.55
C ASP A 128 -21.67 1.21 -13.55
N GLY A 129 -22.04 1.25 -12.26
CA GLY A 129 -21.58 0.35 -11.19
C GLY A 129 -20.29 0.80 -10.48
N ALA A 130 -19.90 2.06 -10.60
CA ALA A 130 -18.78 2.58 -9.81
C ALA A 130 -19.15 2.68 -8.32
N THR A 131 -18.22 2.26 -7.46
CA THR A 131 -18.35 2.34 -6.00
C THR A 131 -17.45 3.41 -5.38
N VAL A 132 -16.50 3.93 -6.16
CA VAL A 132 -15.59 5.02 -5.80
C VAL A 132 -15.47 5.97 -6.99
N ILE A 133 -15.33 7.26 -6.73
CA ILE A 133 -15.18 8.29 -7.76
C ILE A 133 -13.73 8.80 -7.81
N ALA A 134 -13.15 8.86 -9.00
CA ALA A 134 -11.89 9.53 -9.26
C ALA A 134 -12.15 10.82 -10.06
N ALA A 135 -11.78 11.95 -9.48
CA ALA A 135 -11.86 13.26 -10.14
C ALA A 135 -10.50 13.60 -10.77
N SER A 136 -10.50 13.96 -12.06
CA SER A 136 -9.26 14.31 -12.75
C SER A 136 -9.50 15.39 -13.82
N GLU A 137 -8.85 16.52 -13.70
CA GLU A 137 -8.98 17.63 -14.64
C GLU A 137 -7.68 17.88 -15.41
N ALA A 138 -7.79 18.16 -16.72
CA ALA A 138 -6.68 18.70 -17.48
C ALA A 138 -6.27 20.06 -16.87
N PHE A 139 -4.99 20.18 -16.51
CA PHE A 139 -4.47 21.33 -15.77
C PHE A 139 -5.05 21.52 -14.35
N GLY A 140 -5.70 20.51 -13.77
CA GLY A 140 -6.21 20.55 -12.39
C GLY A 140 -5.13 20.84 -11.33
N VAL A 141 -3.85 20.71 -11.68
CA VAL A 141 -2.72 21.10 -10.81
C VAL A 141 -2.63 22.61 -10.61
N ASP A 142 -3.20 23.41 -11.52
CA ASP A 142 -3.24 24.88 -11.45
C ASP A 142 -4.43 25.36 -10.61
N SER A 143 -5.56 24.62 -10.64
CA SER A 143 -6.74 24.82 -9.79
C SER A 143 -7.44 23.50 -9.52
N ILE A 144 -7.58 23.16 -8.25
CA ILE A 144 -8.21 21.92 -7.78
C ILE A 144 -9.73 22.04 -7.60
N GLU A 145 -10.30 23.22 -7.79
CA GLU A 145 -11.69 23.55 -7.41
C GLU A 145 -12.72 22.61 -8.03
N HIS A 146 -12.59 22.32 -9.31
CA HIS A 146 -13.53 21.43 -10.01
C HIS A 146 -13.41 19.98 -9.50
N GLU A 147 -12.19 19.51 -9.26
CA GLU A 147 -11.98 18.17 -8.67
C GLU A 147 -12.57 18.08 -7.25
N MET A 148 -12.46 19.16 -6.46
CA MET A 148 -13.05 19.23 -5.13
C MET A 148 -14.59 19.30 -5.18
N LEU A 149 -15.17 19.89 -6.21
CA LEU A 149 -16.61 19.87 -6.41
C LEU A 149 -17.13 18.43 -6.66
N VAL A 150 -16.38 17.66 -7.43
CA VAL A 150 -16.67 16.24 -7.65
C VAL A 150 -16.58 15.45 -6.34
N LYS A 151 -15.52 15.71 -5.55
CA LYS A 151 -15.36 15.11 -4.24
C LYS A 151 -16.53 15.42 -3.32
N ALA A 152 -16.95 16.69 -3.24
CA ALA A 152 -18.07 17.11 -2.41
C ALA A 152 -19.38 16.42 -2.81
N GLU A 153 -19.62 16.18 -4.11
CA GLU A 153 -20.78 15.41 -4.57
C GLU A 153 -20.69 13.94 -4.20
N ALA A 154 -19.50 13.32 -4.32
CA ALA A 154 -19.29 11.96 -3.87
C ALA A 154 -19.54 11.82 -2.37
N ASP A 155 -18.98 12.73 -1.56
CA ASP A 155 -19.18 12.76 -0.09
C ASP A 155 -20.68 12.88 0.28
N ARG A 156 -21.44 13.74 -0.42
CA ARG A 156 -22.90 13.85 -0.22
C ARG A 156 -23.68 12.56 -0.45
N ARG A 157 -23.13 11.67 -1.27
CA ARG A 157 -23.71 10.35 -1.57
C ARG A 157 -23.15 9.23 -0.70
N GLY A 158 -22.25 9.52 0.23
CA GLY A 158 -21.55 8.51 1.02
C GLY A 158 -20.55 7.69 0.20
N LEU A 159 -20.11 8.20 -0.97
CA LEU A 159 -19.11 7.56 -1.81
C LEU A 159 -17.72 8.10 -1.48
N MET A 160 -16.72 7.24 -1.53
CA MET A 160 -15.33 7.68 -1.42
C MET A 160 -14.87 8.33 -2.72
N ALA A 161 -13.98 9.31 -2.62
CA ALA A 161 -13.44 10.00 -3.77
C ALA A 161 -11.92 10.14 -3.73
N SER A 162 -11.30 9.97 -4.89
CA SER A 162 -9.88 10.17 -5.14
C SER A 162 -9.70 11.41 -6.03
N VAL A 163 -8.93 12.38 -5.57
CA VAL A 163 -8.70 13.66 -6.24
C VAL A 163 -7.31 13.66 -6.88
N ALA A 164 -7.24 13.68 -8.20
CA ALA A 164 -5.99 13.47 -8.93
C ALA A 164 -4.92 14.53 -8.63
N SER A 165 -5.31 15.79 -8.58
CA SER A 165 -4.38 16.90 -8.31
C SER A 165 -4.03 17.06 -6.83
N ASP A 166 -4.72 16.35 -5.92
CA ASP A 166 -4.32 16.26 -4.51
C ASP A 166 -3.23 15.20 -4.31
N ILE A 167 -3.28 14.12 -5.07
CA ILE A 167 -2.27 13.06 -5.00
C ILE A 167 -0.95 13.52 -5.62
N SER A 168 -1.01 14.18 -6.77
CA SER A 168 0.17 14.64 -7.48
C SER A 168 -0.02 16.03 -8.10
N LYS A 169 0.92 16.91 -7.84
CA LYS A 169 0.99 18.25 -8.45
C LYS A 169 1.75 18.26 -9.78
N LEU A 170 1.95 17.09 -10.39
CA LEU A 170 2.68 16.96 -11.66
C LEU A 170 1.72 17.02 -12.85
N TYR A 171 2.17 17.66 -13.93
CA TYR A 171 1.47 17.59 -15.21
C TYR A 171 1.53 16.17 -15.80
N GLY A 172 0.68 15.91 -16.78
CA GLY A 172 0.56 14.58 -17.41
C GLY A 172 -0.75 13.89 -17.01
N LEU A 173 -1.82 14.29 -17.74
CA LEU A 173 -3.20 13.91 -17.43
C LEU A 173 -3.40 12.39 -17.33
N THR A 174 -2.91 11.62 -18.30
CA THR A 174 -3.08 10.16 -18.32
C THR A 174 -2.51 9.49 -17.07
N ARG A 175 -1.26 9.83 -16.73
CA ARG A 175 -0.58 9.24 -15.57
C ARG A 175 -1.22 9.68 -14.26
N ARG A 176 -1.60 10.95 -14.14
CA ARG A 176 -2.29 11.48 -12.96
C ARG A 176 -3.68 10.85 -12.79
N THR A 177 -4.47 10.73 -13.86
CA THR A 177 -5.78 10.05 -13.84
C THR A 177 -5.64 8.59 -13.43
N ARG A 178 -4.64 7.89 -13.98
CA ARG A 178 -4.36 6.50 -13.61
C ARG A 178 -3.98 6.38 -12.13
N THR A 179 -3.10 7.25 -11.64
CA THR A 179 -2.73 7.27 -10.22
C THR A 179 -3.97 7.51 -9.33
N ALA A 180 -4.86 8.40 -9.73
CA ALA A 180 -6.10 8.64 -9.00
C ALA A 180 -7.05 7.44 -9.04
N ALA A 181 -7.14 6.74 -10.16
CA ALA A 181 -7.94 5.52 -10.26
C ALA A 181 -7.38 4.39 -9.38
N ILE A 182 -6.07 4.20 -9.36
CA ILE A 182 -5.40 3.22 -8.47
C ILE A 182 -5.64 3.61 -7.01
N ASN A 183 -5.45 4.87 -6.64
CA ASN A 183 -5.72 5.36 -5.29
C ASN A 183 -7.19 5.10 -4.89
N GLY A 184 -8.12 5.45 -5.77
CA GLY A 184 -9.55 5.22 -5.56
C GLY A 184 -9.89 3.76 -5.33
N SER A 185 -9.29 2.87 -6.10
CA SER A 185 -9.59 1.44 -6.04
C SER A 185 -9.26 0.78 -4.70
N ILE A 186 -8.27 1.29 -3.98
CA ILE A 186 -7.84 0.76 -2.66
C ILE A 186 -8.42 1.56 -1.48
N LEU A 187 -9.10 2.69 -1.72
CA LEU A 187 -9.66 3.54 -0.65
C LEU A 187 -10.51 2.77 0.36
N PRO A 188 -11.50 1.94 -0.05
CA PRO A 188 -12.37 1.26 0.92
C PRO A 188 -11.58 0.34 1.86
N LYS A 189 -10.66 -0.43 1.32
CA LYS A 189 -9.80 -1.35 2.09
C LYS A 189 -8.92 -0.58 3.07
N MET A 190 -8.26 0.47 2.59
CA MET A 190 -7.33 1.26 3.38
C MET A 190 -8.02 2.11 4.44
N MET A 191 -9.24 2.60 4.18
CA MET A 191 -10.06 3.28 5.18
C MET A 191 -10.42 2.36 6.34
N ASN A 192 -10.81 1.12 6.06
CA ASN A 192 -11.07 0.14 7.11
C ASN A 192 -9.83 -0.11 7.96
N THR A 193 -8.70 -0.39 7.34
CA THR A 193 -7.41 -0.59 8.04
C THR A 193 -7.04 0.63 8.89
N ALA A 194 -7.16 1.85 8.34
CA ALA A 194 -6.86 3.09 9.06
C ALA A 194 -7.73 3.26 10.31
N ASN A 195 -9.03 3.06 10.16
CA ASN A 195 -9.97 3.23 11.27
C ASN A 195 -9.74 2.18 12.37
N CYS A 196 -9.49 0.92 12.00
CA CYS A 196 -9.17 -0.13 12.95
C CYS A 196 -7.87 0.16 13.72
N THR A 197 -6.81 0.56 13.00
CA THR A 197 -5.52 0.90 13.62
C THR A 197 -5.64 2.10 14.55
N GLU A 198 -6.33 3.16 14.13
CA GLU A 198 -6.56 4.34 14.95
C GLU A 198 -7.37 4.01 16.21
N SER A 199 -8.46 3.24 16.07
CA SER A 199 -9.26 2.78 17.20
C SER A 199 -8.45 1.94 18.19
N ALA A 200 -7.55 1.09 17.68
CA ALA A 200 -6.66 0.28 18.48
C ALA A 200 -5.75 1.11 19.37
N VAL A 201 -5.07 2.09 18.77
CA VAL A 201 -4.16 3.00 19.47
C VAL A 201 -4.92 3.79 20.55
N ARG A 202 -6.09 4.32 20.22
CA ARG A 202 -6.93 5.07 21.17
C ARG A 202 -7.45 4.17 22.31
N SER A 203 -7.83 2.93 22.01
CA SER A 203 -8.29 1.96 23.02
C SER A 203 -7.19 1.53 23.98
N ALA A 204 -5.93 1.59 23.56
CA ALA A 204 -4.77 1.37 24.43
C ALA A 204 -4.43 2.58 25.32
N GLY A 205 -5.22 3.66 25.27
CA GLY A 205 -5.03 4.86 26.08
C GLY A 205 -3.98 5.84 25.53
N VAL A 206 -3.51 5.64 24.31
CA VAL A 206 -2.50 6.51 23.68
C VAL A 206 -3.16 7.58 22.84
N ASP A 207 -2.87 8.84 23.11
CA ASP A 207 -3.48 10.02 22.46
C ASP A 207 -2.45 10.88 21.72
N VAL A 208 -1.52 10.24 21.02
CA VAL A 208 -0.56 10.94 20.13
C VAL A 208 -0.97 10.79 18.66
N PRO A 209 -0.46 11.65 17.76
CA PRO A 209 -0.68 11.47 16.34
C PRO A 209 -0.17 10.12 15.84
N LEU A 210 -1.02 9.41 15.10
CA LEU A 210 -0.64 8.18 14.42
C LEU A 210 -0.07 8.53 13.05
N MET A 211 1.22 8.31 12.89
CA MET A 211 1.93 8.53 11.65
C MET A 211 2.01 7.24 10.84
N ILE A 212 1.82 7.35 9.55
CA ILE A 212 1.86 6.22 8.62
C ILE A 212 3.07 6.36 7.71
N MET A 213 3.82 5.28 7.59
CA MET A 213 4.98 5.21 6.72
C MET A 213 4.58 5.29 5.25
N ARG A 214 5.33 6.05 4.45
CA ARG A 214 5.17 6.16 3.00
C ARG A 214 6.19 5.26 2.29
N GLY A 215 5.88 4.91 1.04
CA GLY A 215 6.78 4.12 0.20
C GLY A 215 8.10 4.81 -0.15
N ASP A 216 8.17 6.13 -0.06
CA ASP A 216 9.40 6.91 -0.27
C ASP A 216 10.28 7.08 0.99
N GLY A 217 9.92 6.42 2.09
CA GLY A 217 10.64 6.50 3.36
C GLY A 217 10.24 7.65 4.26
N GLY A 218 9.33 8.52 3.83
CA GLY A 218 8.73 9.55 4.67
C GLY A 218 7.57 9.03 5.52
N VAL A 219 7.02 9.91 6.35
CA VAL A 219 5.81 9.65 7.13
C VAL A 219 4.72 10.67 6.79
N MET A 220 3.47 10.31 7.03
CA MET A 220 2.31 11.19 6.90
C MET A 220 1.31 10.91 8.03
N ASP A 221 0.52 11.90 8.38
CA ASP A 221 -0.59 11.73 9.31
C ASP A 221 -1.64 10.74 8.75
N ILE A 222 -2.31 10.00 9.64
CA ILE A 222 -3.31 9.01 9.26
C ILE A 222 -4.46 9.61 8.44
N ASN A 223 -4.85 10.88 8.68
CA ASN A 223 -5.89 11.53 7.91
C ASN A 223 -5.44 11.85 6.48
N GLU A 224 -4.15 12.06 6.26
CA GLU A 224 -3.59 12.18 4.92
C GLU A 224 -3.53 10.82 4.22
N MET A 225 -3.22 9.75 4.96
CA MET A 225 -3.28 8.38 4.43
C MET A 225 -4.70 8.01 4.00
N LYS A 226 -5.73 8.39 4.76
CA LYS A 226 -7.15 8.18 4.40
C LYS A 226 -7.55 8.83 3.07
N LYS A 227 -6.87 9.89 2.64
CA LYS A 227 -7.10 10.55 1.34
C LYS A 227 -6.25 9.93 0.22
N ARG A 228 -5.00 9.58 0.55
CA ARG A 228 -3.96 9.18 -0.41
C ARG A 228 -3.28 7.86 -0.01
N PRO A 229 -4.06 6.78 0.19
CA PRO A 229 -3.48 5.50 0.63
C PRO A 229 -2.47 4.91 -0.36
N VAL A 230 -2.53 5.26 -1.63
CA VAL A 230 -1.53 4.84 -2.62
C VAL A 230 -0.09 5.22 -2.25
N LEU A 231 0.11 6.26 -1.41
CA LEU A 231 1.43 6.66 -0.93
C LEU A 231 2.04 5.66 0.06
N THR A 232 1.26 4.71 0.59
CA THR A 232 1.77 3.65 1.48
C THR A 232 2.26 2.41 0.72
N MET A 233 2.15 2.39 -0.60
CA MET A 233 2.71 1.30 -1.40
C MET A 233 4.20 1.14 -1.11
N LEU A 234 4.62 -0.11 -0.88
CA LEU A 234 6.00 -0.46 -0.53
C LEU A 234 6.52 0.19 0.78
N SER A 235 5.61 0.62 1.68
CA SER A 235 6.03 1.25 2.95
C SER A 235 6.73 0.29 3.91
N GLY A 236 6.45 -1.02 3.85
CA GLY A 236 7.16 -2.04 4.63
C GLY A 236 8.65 -2.06 4.32
N PRO A 237 9.05 -2.36 3.07
CA PRO A 237 10.43 -2.26 2.64
C PRO A 237 11.07 -0.89 2.91
N ALA A 238 10.31 0.19 2.72
CA ALA A 238 10.81 1.53 3.00
C ALA A 238 11.15 1.74 4.49
N ALA A 239 10.32 1.23 5.40
CA ALA A 239 10.58 1.30 6.84
C ALA A 239 11.86 0.55 7.22
N SER A 240 12.05 -0.67 6.68
CA SER A 240 13.25 -1.48 6.93
C SER A 240 14.52 -0.79 6.45
N VAL A 241 14.48 -0.17 5.26
CA VAL A 241 15.63 0.59 4.72
C VAL A 241 15.96 1.79 5.60
N MET A 242 14.94 2.56 5.97
CA MET A 242 15.13 3.75 6.79
C MET A 242 15.65 3.38 8.19
N GLY A 243 15.15 2.30 8.79
CA GLY A 243 15.64 1.76 10.05
C GLY A 243 17.11 1.32 9.94
N ALA A 244 17.46 0.57 8.90
CA ALA A 244 18.84 0.14 8.66
C ALA A 244 19.80 1.32 8.45
N LEU A 245 19.39 2.35 7.70
CA LEU A 245 20.17 3.57 7.50
C LEU A 245 20.43 4.32 8.80
N MET A 246 19.39 4.47 9.62
CA MET A 246 19.49 5.16 10.91
C MET A 246 20.42 4.40 11.88
N TYR A 247 20.27 3.09 11.92
CA TYR A 247 21.01 2.22 12.85
C TYR A 247 22.48 2.02 12.41
N LEU A 248 22.70 1.66 11.14
CA LEU A 248 24.02 1.33 10.62
C LEU A 248 24.83 2.57 10.18
N ARG A 249 24.18 3.69 9.93
CA ARG A 249 24.78 4.93 9.38
C ARG A 249 25.65 4.67 8.14
N ALA A 250 25.25 3.66 7.34
CA ALA A 250 25.98 3.27 6.14
C ALA A 250 25.85 4.32 5.04
N SER A 251 26.97 4.75 4.47
CA SER A 251 26.95 5.71 3.37
C SER A 251 26.79 5.06 1.99
N ASN A 252 27.32 3.85 1.80
CA ASN A 252 27.19 3.08 0.56
C ASN A 252 27.07 1.60 0.88
N GLY A 253 26.15 0.91 0.20
CA GLY A 253 25.96 -0.52 0.40
C GLY A 253 24.75 -1.08 -0.33
N ILE A 254 24.60 -2.38 -0.21
CA ILE A 254 23.40 -3.12 -0.60
C ILE A 254 22.78 -3.62 0.70
N TYR A 255 21.49 -3.44 0.85
CA TYR A 255 20.74 -4.03 1.95
C TYR A 255 19.87 -5.19 1.47
N PHE A 256 19.69 -6.16 2.34
CA PHE A 256 18.78 -7.27 2.16
C PHE A 256 17.88 -7.36 3.38
N GLU A 257 16.58 -7.46 3.13
CA GLU A 257 15.59 -7.81 4.15
C GLU A 257 14.99 -9.17 3.76
N VAL A 258 15.36 -10.21 4.49
CA VAL A 258 14.87 -11.57 4.22
C VAL A 258 13.73 -11.87 5.19
N GLY A 259 12.50 -11.87 4.67
CA GLY A 259 11.30 -12.22 5.41
C GLY A 259 10.97 -13.72 5.34
N GLY A 260 9.73 -14.07 5.63
CA GLY A 260 9.19 -15.41 5.47
C GLY A 260 8.84 -15.76 4.01
N THR A 261 8.33 -14.78 3.25
CA THR A 261 7.81 -14.98 1.89
C THR A 261 8.64 -14.27 0.82
N THR A 262 9.18 -13.09 1.11
CA THR A 262 9.89 -12.24 0.16
C THR A 262 11.23 -11.76 0.70
N THR A 263 12.16 -11.53 -0.19
CA THR A 263 13.41 -10.81 0.06
C THR A 263 13.37 -9.46 -0.65
N ASN A 264 13.54 -8.39 0.10
CA ASN A 264 13.67 -7.04 -0.41
C ASN A 264 15.15 -6.67 -0.55
N ILE A 265 15.53 -6.14 -1.69
CA ILE A 265 16.91 -5.80 -2.02
C ILE A 265 16.96 -4.36 -2.50
N GLY A 266 17.84 -3.55 -1.95
CA GLY A 266 18.03 -2.18 -2.42
C GLY A 266 19.46 -1.70 -2.26
N VAL A 267 19.72 -0.56 -2.89
CA VAL A 267 21.06 0.05 -2.94
C VAL A 267 21.03 1.40 -2.23
N ILE A 268 21.98 1.57 -1.34
CA ILE A 268 22.25 2.84 -0.65
C ILE A 268 23.45 3.50 -1.30
N LYS A 269 23.32 4.75 -1.72
CA LYS A 269 24.40 5.58 -2.26
C LYS A 269 24.44 6.92 -1.56
N ASN A 270 25.61 7.29 -1.05
CA ASN A 270 25.82 8.56 -0.34
C ASN A 270 24.81 8.78 0.80
N GLY A 271 24.52 7.73 1.58
CA GLY A 271 23.60 7.75 2.71
C GLY A 271 22.12 7.87 2.32
N ARG A 272 21.78 7.58 1.07
CA ARG A 272 20.39 7.66 0.56
C ARG A 272 20.03 6.43 -0.24
N PRO A 273 18.83 5.87 -0.05
CA PRO A 273 18.28 4.85 -0.95
C PRO A 273 17.87 5.51 -2.28
N GLY A 274 17.84 4.73 -3.35
CA GLY A 274 17.24 5.14 -4.60
C GLY A 274 15.74 5.40 -4.45
N VAL A 275 15.22 6.36 -5.19
CA VAL A 275 13.78 6.65 -5.27
C VAL A 275 13.36 6.58 -6.72
N GLU A 276 12.27 5.87 -6.99
CA GLU A 276 11.65 5.78 -8.31
C GLU A 276 10.13 5.89 -8.21
N TYR A 277 9.46 6.02 -9.33
CA TYR A 277 8.00 5.96 -9.34
C TYR A 277 7.52 4.51 -9.27
N ALA A 278 6.62 4.23 -8.33
CA ALA A 278 5.97 2.92 -8.24
C ALA A 278 5.20 2.61 -9.53
N SER A 279 5.32 1.37 -10.00
CA SER A 279 4.55 0.84 -11.13
C SER A 279 3.46 -0.11 -10.65
N VAL A 280 2.30 -0.05 -11.28
CA VAL A 280 1.17 -0.95 -11.04
C VAL A 280 0.70 -1.50 -12.38
N GLY A 281 0.72 -2.83 -12.54
CA GLY A 281 0.33 -3.49 -13.78
C GLY A 281 1.17 -3.03 -14.98
N GLY A 282 2.45 -2.80 -14.79
CA GLY A 282 3.36 -2.33 -15.83
C GLY A 282 3.19 -0.85 -16.21
N HIS A 283 2.42 -0.09 -15.44
CA HIS A 283 2.19 1.33 -15.67
C HIS A 283 2.75 2.18 -14.54
N ASP A 284 3.61 3.12 -14.87
CA ASP A 284 4.12 4.10 -13.91
C ASP A 284 3.00 4.96 -13.32
N THR A 285 3.09 5.19 -12.01
CA THR A 285 2.26 6.13 -11.25
C THR A 285 3.02 7.41 -10.92
N TYR A 286 2.37 8.41 -10.35
CA TYR A 286 3.03 9.56 -9.72
C TYR A 286 3.25 9.36 -8.21
N VAL A 287 3.45 8.13 -7.79
CA VAL A 287 3.77 7.76 -6.42
C VAL A 287 5.26 7.45 -6.32
N ASN A 288 5.99 8.22 -5.55
CA ASN A 288 7.37 7.93 -5.25
C ASN A 288 7.45 6.75 -4.27
N SER A 289 8.34 5.82 -4.54
CA SER A 289 8.72 4.73 -3.64
C SER A 289 10.24 4.55 -3.64
N LEU A 290 10.76 3.89 -2.62
CA LEU A 290 12.16 3.48 -2.66
C LEU A 290 12.38 2.46 -3.78
N ASP A 291 13.54 2.54 -4.45
CA ASP A 291 13.96 1.55 -5.46
C ASP A 291 14.37 0.25 -4.75
N VAL A 292 13.36 -0.60 -4.56
CA VAL A 292 13.50 -1.89 -3.89
C VAL A 292 13.07 -2.99 -4.84
N LYS A 293 13.95 -3.95 -5.06
CA LYS A 293 13.63 -5.16 -5.82
C LYS A 293 13.10 -6.22 -4.86
N VAL A 294 11.89 -6.68 -5.12
CA VAL A 294 11.23 -7.72 -4.32
C VAL A 294 11.40 -9.05 -5.01
N GLN A 295 11.99 -10.00 -4.32
CA GLN A 295 12.16 -11.38 -4.79
C GLN A 295 11.24 -12.32 -4.01
N GLY A 296 10.52 -13.21 -4.72
CA GLY A 296 9.64 -14.22 -4.11
C GLY A 296 10.40 -15.43 -3.55
N VAL A 297 11.60 -15.22 -3.02
CA VAL A 297 12.41 -16.24 -2.36
C VAL A 297 12.85 -15.70 -1.00
N ALA A 298 12.59 -16.45 0.07
CA ALA A 298 12.90 -16.06 1.44
C ALA A 298 13.01 -17.26 2.38
N GLY A 299 13.06 -17.04 3.69
CA GLY A 299 13.27 -18.09 4.68
C GLY A 299 12.21 -19.20 4.68
N GLY A 300 10.98 -18.89 4.30
CA GLY A 300 9.87 -19.85 4.22
C GLY A 300 9.62 -20.42 2.83
N SER A 301 10.45 -20.16 1.84
CA SER A 301 10.23 -20.61 0.47
C SER A 301 10.29 -22.14 0.35
N MET A 302 9.28 -22.70 -0.33
CA MET A 302 9.28 -24.12 -0.66
C MET A 302 10.44 -24.45 -1.59
N VAL A 303 11.20 -25.49 -1.25
CA VAL A 303 12.19 -26.09 -2.13
C VAL A 303 11.56 -27.31 -2.80
N ARG A 304 11.53 -27.31 -4.11
CA ARG A 304 11.10 -28.48 -4.90
C ARG A 304 12.32 -29.22 -5.37
N ALA A 305 12.41 -30.49 -4.97
CA ALA A 305 13.51 -31.37 -5.32
C ALA A 305 13.00 -32.58 -6.10
N GLY A 306 13.86 -33.18 -6.90
CA GLY A 306 13.58 -34.41 -7.64
C GLY A 306 14.81 -34.89 -8.38
N ASN A 307 14.94 -36.18 -8.56
CA ASN A 307 16.09 -36.80 -9.24
C ASN A 307 17.45 -36.32 -8.67
N LYS A 308 17.56 -36.18 -7.36
CA LYS A 308 18.76 -35.70 -6.64
C LYS A 308 19.21 -34.26 -7.08
N GLN A 309 18.27 -33.42 -7.50
CA GLN A 309 18.52 -32.04 -7.87
C GLN A 309 17.44 -31.14 -7.28
N ILE A 310 17.83 -29.92 -6.94
CA ILE A 310 16.85 -28.85 -6.65
C ILE A 310 16.28 -28.42 -7.99
N LEU A 311 14.97 -28.54 -8.15
CA LEU A 311 14.24 -28.16 -9.36
C LEU A 311 13.85 -26.68 -9.32
N ASP A 312 13.46 -26.19 -8.13
CA ASP A 312 12.94 -24.86 -7.98
C ASP A 312 12.91 -24.42 -6.49
N VAL A 313 12.94 -23.11 -6.24
CA VAL A 313 12.84 -22.50 -4.91
C VAL A 313 11.83 -21.33 -4.96
N GLY A 314 10.79 -21.42 -4.12
CA GLY A 314 9.72 -20.41 -4.14
C GLY A 314 8.89 -20.44 -5.43
N PRO A 315 8.17 -19.35 -5.77
CA PRO A 315 7.87 -18.21 -4.90
C PRO A 315 6.91 -18.53 -3.74
N ARG A 316 6.27 -19.73 -3.76
CA ARG A 316 5.32 -20.13 -2.73
C ARG A 316 6.05 -20.47 -1.43
N SER A 317 5.58 -19.94 -0.30
CA SER A 317 6.08 -20.32 1.01
C SER A 317 5.44 -21.63 1.49
N ALA A 318 6.16 -22.39 2.32
CA ALA A 318 5.66 -23.61 2.94
C ALA A 318 4.40 -23.34 3.79
N HIS A 319 4.38 -22.24 4.54
CA HIS A 319 3.25 -21.81 5.35
C HIS A 319 1.96 -21.63 4.51
N ILE A 320 2.04 -20.89 3.40
CA ILE A 320 0.89 -20.70 2.48
C ILE A 320 0.46 -22.03 1.84
N ALA A 321 1.38 -22.99 1.73
CA ALA A 321 1.08 -24.33 1.26
C ALA A 321 0.46 -25.25 2.33
N GLY A 322 0.31 -24.78 3.56
CA GLY A 322 -0.16 -25.57 4.70
C GLY A 322 0.87 -26.56 5.22
N LEU A 323 2.16 -26.33 4.94
CA LEU A 323 3.26 -27.18 5.37
C LEU A 323 3.96 -26.56 6.59
N GLY A 324 4.38 -27.40 7.53
CA GLY A 324 5.22 -27.02 8.65
C GLY A 324 6.69 -26.86 8.23
N TYR A 325 7.48 -26.25 9.11
CA TYR A 325 8.92 -26.15 8.96
C TYR A 325 9.58 -27.17 9.89
N ALA A 326 10.36 -28.09 9.35
CA ALA A 326 11.04 -29.14 10.13
C ALA A 326 11.90 -28.57 11.28
N VAL A 327 12.48 -27.39 11.07
CA VAL A 327 13.30 -26.68 12.10
C VAL A 327 12.49 -26.23 13.31
N TYR A 328 11.19 -25.98 13.14
CA TYR A 328 10.28 -25.52 14.22
C TYR A 328 9.28 -26.58 14.66
N THR A 329 9.29 -27.77 14.00
CA THR A 329 8.42 -28.90 14.35
C THR A 329 9.15 -29.78 15.35
N PRO A 330 8.55 -30.12 16.51
CA PRO A 330 9.11 -31.07 17.45
C PRO A 330 9.44 -32.41 16.76
N PRO A 331 10.60 -33.02 17.02
CA PRO A 331 10.99 -34.25 16.34
C PRO A 331 9.96 -35.37 16.45
N GLU A 332 9.21 -35.44 17.55
CA GLU A 332 8.16 -36.41 17.80
C GLU A 332 6.91 -36.25 16.94
N GLU A 333 6.73 -35.08 16.34
CA GLU A 333 5.62 -34.74 15.43
C GLU A 333 5.98 -34.97 13.95
N ILE A 334 7.25 -35.32 13.67
CA ILE A 334 7.70 -35.60 12.30
C ILE A 334 7.51 -37.10 12.03
N GLU A 335 6.49 -37.39 11.24
CA GLU A 335 6.19 -38.75 10.81
C GLU A 335 6.94 -39.09 9.51
N GLU A 336 7.52 -40.32 9.43
CA GLU A 336 8.17 -40.88 8.24
C GLU A 336 9.17 -39.90 7.55
N PRO A 337 10.23 -39.44 8.25
CA PRO A 337 11.18 -38.50 7.67
C PRO A 337 11.96 -39.13 6.51
N GLU A 338 11.92 -38.50 5.35
CA GLU A 338 12.78 -38.85 4.21
C GLU A 338 13.98 -37.89 4.16
N LEU A 339 15.18 -38.46 4.07
CA LEU A 339 16.44 -37.73 3.91
C LEU A 339 16.93 -37.85 2.47
N GLU A 340 16.98 -36.73 1.77
CA GLU A 340 17.54 -36.65 0.42
C GLU A 340 18.86 -35.90 0.44
N PHE A 341 19.94 -36.53 -0.01
CA PHE A 341 21.27 -35.95 -0.07
C PHE A 341 21.57 -35.42 -1.49
N PHE A 342 21.89 -34.17 -1.59
CA PHE A 342 22.36 -33.55 -2.83
C PHE A 342 23.86 -33.47 -2.80
N SER A 343 24.54 -34.16 -3.75
CA SER A 343 25.99 -33.98 -3.88
C SER A 343 26.29 -32.60 -4.44
N PRO A 344 27.12 -31.80 -3.79
CA PRO A 344 27.62 -30.56 -4.40
C PRO A 344 28.35 -30.92 -5.71
N LYS A 345 28.06 -30.16 -6.76
CA LYS A 345 28.82 -30.26 -8.02
C LYS A 345 30.15 -29.59 -7.91
#